data_843ecc2526251536eadad14c6620c671
#
_entry.id   843ecc2526251536eadad14c6620c671
#
_cell.length_a   1.000
_cell.length_b   1.000
_cell.length_c   1.000
_cell.angle_alpha   90.00
_cell.angle_beta   90.00
_cell.angle_gamma   90.00
#
_symmetry.space_group_name_H-M   'P 1'
#
loop_
_entity.id
_entity.type
_entity.pdbx_description
1 polymer ?
#
loop_
_entity_poly.entity_id
_entity_poly.type
_entity_poly.pdbx_seq_one_letter_code
_entity_poly.pdbx_strand_id
1 'polypeptide(L)'
;MFCKECGKFTDRSYAGMCQGCYHYFRKGGVVNPLPEHGRIKYDANGKVICHICGRAYTRLGSHVREGHNMTIEEYKEKFGLCKRAKTTESSYSHMMHNYAKENKMDERLVVVGYATRIKCGETDKRKGKKVCLQEILDKRDRKFKEV
;
A
#
# COMPACT_ATOMS: atom_id res chain seq x y z
N MET A 1 26.61 17.16 3.48
CA MET A 1 25.76 18.21 4.08
C MET A 1 24.38 17.67 4.38
N PHE A 2 23.62 18.32 5.27
CA PHE A 2 22.27 17.88 5.60
C PHE A 2 21.23 18.59 4.71
N CYS A 3 20.23 17.86 4.28
CA CYS A 3 19.11 18.39 3.51
C CYS A 3 18.25 19.30 4.41
N LYS A 4 18.00 20.55 4.01
CA LYS A 4 17.22 21.52 4.79
C LYS A 4 15.75 21.11 5.00
N GLU A 5 15.21 20.20 4.14
CA GLU A 5 13.81 19.81 4.18
C GLU A 5 13.54 18.52 4.96
N CYS A 6 14.43 17.52 4.86
CA CYS A 6 14.22 16.23 5.49
C CYS A 6 15.31 15.82 6.48
N GLY A 7 16.35 16.65 6.68
CA GLY A 7 17.46 16.40 7.59
C GLY A 7 18.40 15.26 7.18
N LYS A 8 18.16 14.55 6.08
CA LYS A 8 19.04 13.46 5.64
C LYS A 8 20.38 13.98 5.18
N PHE A 9 21.45 13.28 5.55
CA PHE A 9 22.78 13.52 4.99
C PHE A 9 22.80 13.20 3.51
N THR A 10 23.43 14.04 2.69
CA THR A 10 23.56 13.85 1.25
C THR A 10 24.91 14.36 0.78
N ASP A 11 25.55 13.59 -0.08
CA ASP A 11 26.81 13.98 -0.73
C ASP A 11 26.59 15.00 -1.85
N ARG A 12 25.42 14.96 -2.47
CA ARG A 12 25.01 15.89 -3.54
C ARG A 12 23.82 16.73 -3.08
N SER A 13 23.95 18.03 -3.24
CA SER A 13 22.94 19.00 -2.86
C SER A 13 22.41 19.74 -4.08
N TYR A 14 21.09 19.87 -4.15
CA TYR A 14 20.35 20.65 -5.14
C TYR A 14 19.63 21.79 -4.40
N ALA A 15 20.14 23.01 -4.46
CA ALA A 15 19.62 24.16 -3.72
C ALA A 15 19.47 23.92 -2.21
N GLY A 16 20.42 23.21 -1.58
CA GLY A 16 20.39 22.87 -0.16
C GLY A 16 19.48 21.68 0.20
N MET A 17 18.95 20.97 -0.79
CA MET A 17 18.08 19.81 -0.62
C MET A 17 18.73 18.52 -1.16
N CYS A 18 18.36 17.38 -0.64
CA CYS A 18 18.68 16.11 -1.27
C CYS A 18 17.91 15.94 -2.59
N GLN A 19 18.38 15.05 -3.45
CA GLN A 19 17.76 14.79 -4.75
C GLN A 19 16.25 14.50 -4.67
N GLY A 20 15.82 13.69 -3.71
CA GLY A 20 14.41 13.35 -3.53
C GLY A 20 13.54 14.55 -3.16
N CYS A 21 14.03 15.42 -2.25
CA CYS A 21 13.33 16.66 -1.90
C CYS A 21 13.26 17.63 -3.07
N TYR A 22 14.37 17.83 -3.77
CA TYR A 22 14.43 18.71 -4.94
C TYR A 22 13.44 18.27 -6.03
N HIS A 23 13.41 16.98 -6.38
CA HIS A 23 12.46 16.46 -7.35
C HIS A 23 10.99 16.57 -6.90
N TYR A 24 10.72 16.39 -5.60
CA TYR A 24 9.37 16.57 -5.06
C TYR A 24 8.86 17.99 -5.29
N PHE A 25 9.63 19.01 -4.89
CA PHE A 25 9.26 20.41 -5.06
C PHE A 25 9.24 20.85 -6.52
N ARG A 26 10.17 20.37 -7.33
CA ARG A 26 10.19 20.66 -8.79
C ARG A 26 8.93 20.15 -9.49
N LYS A 27 8.29 19.09 -8.98
CA LYS A 27 7.01 18.57 -9.49
C LYS A 27 5.78 19.26 -8.89
N GLY A 28 5.95 20.40 -8.22
CA GLY A 28 4.86 21.12 -7.57
C GLY A 28 4.39 20.51 -6.26
N GLY A 29 5.20 19.66 -5.63
CA GLY A 29 4.90 19.11 -4.32
C GLY A 29 4.87 20.18 -3.23
N VAL A 30 3.84 20.16 -2.38
CA VAL A 30 3.63 21.10 -1.27
C VAL A 30 3.72 20.36 0.05
N VAL A 31 4.32 20.98 1.05
CA VAL A 31 4.30 20.49 2.43
C VAL A 31 2.97 20.91 3.06
N ASN A 32 2.15 19.94 3.41
CA ASN A 32 0.86 20.17 4.05
C ASN A 32 1.02 20.25 5.58
N PRO A 33 0.05 20.86 6.30
CA PRO A 33 0.01 20.78 7.75
C PRO A 33 -0.02 19.31 8.20
N LEU A 34 0.75 19.02 9.26
CA LEU A 34 0.84 17.65 9.77
C LEU A 34 -0.55 17.16 10.23
N PRO A 35 -0.91 15.92 9.89
CA PRO A 35 -2.16 15.33 10.39
C PRO A 35 -2.14 15.19 11.91
N GLU A 36 -3.31 15.21 12.52
CA GLU A 36 -3.49 14.93 13.93
C GLU A 36 -3.21 13.47 14.25
N HIS A 37 -2.77 13.20 15.47
CA HIS A 37 -2.57 11.85 15.96
C HIS A 37 -3.88 11.03 15.87
N GLY A 38 -3.81 9.80 15.43
CA GLY A 38 -4.97 8.92 15.27
C GLY A 38 -5.80 9.13 14.00
N ARG A 39 -5.49 10.14 13.17
CA ARG A 39 -6.27 10.45 11.96
C ARG A 39 -5.40 10.52 10.72
N ILE A 40 -5.89 9.94 9.63
CA ILE A 40 -5.31 10.11 8.30
C ILE A 40 -5.96 11.32 7.63
N LYS A 41 -5.13 12.21 7.08
CA LYS A 41 -5.59 13.33 6.23
C LYS A 41 -5.14 13.11 4.79
N TYR A 42 -5.94 13.61 3.88
CA TYR A 42 -5.68 13.61 2.44
C TYR A 42 -5.50 15.04 1.96
N ASP A 43 -4.69 15.22 0.93
CA ASP A 43 -4.57 16.51 0.24
C ASP A 43 -5.76 16.72 -0.73
N ALA A 44 -5.78 17.87 -1.41
CA ALA A 44 -6.80 18.19 -2.40
C ALA A 44 -6.88 17.21 -3.58
N ASN A 45 -5.80 16.45 -3.84
CA ASN A 45 -5.72 15.44 -4.89
C ASN A 45 -6.04 14.02 -4.38
N GLY A 46 -6.48 13.87 -3.13
CA GLY A 46 -6.79 12.58 -2.52
C GLY A 46 -5.58 11.75 -2.08
N LYS A 47 -4.36 12.31 -2.12
CA LYS A 47 -3.14 11.64 -1.67
C LYS A 47 -3.01 11.71 -0.16
N VAL A 48 -2.43 10.68 0.45
CA VAL A 48 -2.26 10.58 1.89
C VAL A 48 -1.12 11.46 2.37
N ILE A 49 -1.36 12.31 3.37
CA ILE A 49 -0.35 13.19 3.98
C ILE A 49 0.43 12.41 5.05
N CYS A 50 1.76 12.48 4.97
CA CYS A 50 2.65 11.86 5.96
C CYS A 50 2.69 12.67 7.26
N HIS A 51 2.53 12.03 8.42
CA HIS A 51 2.60 12.65 9.75
C HIS A 51 4.00 13.16 10.13
N ILE A 52 5.05 12.71 9.44
CA ILE A 52 6.43 13.07 9.77
C ILE A 52 6.89 14.28 8.96
N CYS A 53 6.62 14.29 7.65
CA CYS A 53 7.15 15.30 6.75
C CYS A 53 6.09 16.19 6.07
N GLY A 54 4.79 15.97 6.31
CA GLY A 54 3.71 16.76 5.72
C GLY A 54 3.53 16.61 4.21
N ARG A 55 4.28 15.73 3.56
CA ARG A 55 4.18 15.52 2.11
C ARG A 55 3.10 14.51 1.78
N ALA A 56 2.44 14.72 0.64
CA ALA A 56 1.36 13.86 0.17
C ALA A 56 1.85 12.77 -0.80
N TYR A 57 1.39 11.54 -0.62
CA TYR A 57 1.80 10.38 -1.40
C TYR A 57 0.62 9.51 -1.80
N THR A 58 0.69 8.94 -3.00
CA THR A 58 -0.29 7.94 -3.47
C THR A 58 -0.18 6.65 -2.63
N ARG A 59 1.04 6.26 -2.24
CA ARG A 59 1.33 5.08 -1.43
C ARG A 59 2.23 5.47 -0.27
N LEU A 60 1.62 5.72 0.89
CA LEU A 60 2.35 6.16 2.08
C LEU A 60 3.33 5.08 2.59
N GLY A 61 2.98 3.79 2.50
CA GLY A 61 3.82 2.70 2.98
C GLY A 61 5.22 2.65 2.35
N SER A 62 5.32 2.86 1.03
CA SER A 62 6.61 2.92 0.33
C SER A 62 7.44 4.13 0.80
N HIS A 63 6.79 5.29 0.93
CA HIS A 63 7.46 6.50 1.41
C HIS A 63 7.99 6.36 2.85
N VAL A 64 7.19 5.78 3.75
CA VAL A 64 7.57 5.58 5.16
C VAL A 64 8.79 4.67 5.25
N ARG A 65 8.82 3.58 4.49
CA ARG A 65 9.94 2.64 4.46
C ARG A 65 11.21 3.28 3.88
N GLU A 66 11.12 3.95 2.74
CA GLU A 66 12.27 4.52 2.04
C GLU A 66 12.69 5.88 2.62
N GLY A 67 11.71 6.69 3.02
CA GLY A 67 11.91 8.05 3.50
C GLY A 67 12.25 8.13 4.98
N HIS A 68 11.61 7.32 5.82
CA HIS A 68 11.72 7.39 7.27
C HIS A 68 12.31 6.12 7.90
N ASN A 69 12.69 5.13 7.07
CA ASN A 69 13.34 3.89 7.50
C ASN A 69 12.57 3.14 8.60
N MET A 70 11.24 3.10 8.47
CA MET A 70 10.37 2.39 9.41
C MET A 70 9.29 1.58 8.66
N THR A 71 8.76 0.54 9.27
CA THR A 71 7.68 -0.25 8.72
C THR A 71 6.35 0.50 8.82
N ILE A 72 5.36 0.08 8.03
CA ILE A 72 4.04 0.72 8.08
C ILE A 72 3.29 0.39 9.39
N GLU A 73 3.59 -0.73 10.00
CA GLU A 73 3.07 -1.17 11.29
C GLU A 73 3.58 -0.26 12.40
N GLU A 74 4.89 -0.07 12.51
CA GLU A 74 5.54 0.86 13.46
C GLU A 74 5.03 2.29 13.27
N TYR A 75 4.85 2.71 12.02
CA TYR A 75 4.29 4.01 11.71
C TYR A 75 2.85 4.16 12.25
N LYS A 76 2.00 3.15 12.02
CA LYS A 76 0.62 3.17 12.51
C LYS A 76 0.57 3.19 14.05
N GLU A 77 1.38 2.41 14.70
CA GLU A 77 1.51 2.40 16.16
C GLU A 77 1.96 3.75 16.69
N LYS A 78 3.03 4.31 16.12
CA LYS A 78 3.61 5.60 16.53
C LYS A 78 2.61 6.74 16.45
N PHE A 79 1.74 6.75 15.45
CA PHE A 79 0.74 7.80 15.26
C PHE A 79 -0.68 7.40 15.69
N GLY A 80 -0.84 6.29 16.42
CA GLY A 80 -2.13 5.83 16.96
C GLY A 80 -3.16 5.48 15.89
N LEU A 81 -2.73 5.11 14.69
CA LEU A 81 -3.61 4.78 13.60
C LEU A 81 -4.17 3.35 13.73
N CYS A 82 -5.43 3.17 13.37
CA CYS A 82 -6.04 1.84 13.31
C CYS A 82 -5.22 0.91 12.37
N LYS A 83 -5.05 -0.36 12.75
CA LYS A 83 -4.35 -1.36 11.92
C LYS A 83 -4.91 -1.46 10.49
N ARG A 84 -6.23 -1.27 10.32
CA ARG A 84 -6.92 -1.28 9.02
C ARG A 84 -6.94 0.08 8.32
N ALA A 85 -6.33 1.11 8.89
CA ALA A 85 -6.30 2.44 8.29
C ALA A 85 -5.69 2.41 6.88
N LYS A 86 -6.39 2.99 5.91
CA LYS A 86 -5.95 3.04 4.50
C LYS A 86 -4.79 4.03 4.37
N THR A 87 -3.64 3.54 3.91
CA THR A 87 -2.42 4.33 3.70
C THR A 87 -2.10 4.55 2.22
N THR A 88 -3.14 4.50 1.41
CA THR A 88 -3.08 4.74 -0.04
C THR A 88 -4.12 5.78 -0.43
N GLU A 89 -3.88 6.43 -1.56
CA GLU A 89 -4.83 7.35 -2.19
C GLU A 89 -6.22 6.72 -2.33
N SER A 90 -7.27 7.52 -2.18
CA SER A 90 -8.66 7.05 -2.20
C SER A 90 -9.03 6.32 -3.50
N SER A 91 -8.55 6.83 -4.65
CA SER A 91 -8.81 6.26 -5.97
C SER A 91 -7.89 5.08 -6.32
N TYR A 92 -6.80 4.87 -5.59
CA TYR A 92 -5.76 3.89 -5.93
C TYR A 92 -6.29 2.45 -6.00
N SER A 93 -7.13 2.05 -5.07
CA SER A 93 -7.72 0.70 -5.07
C SER A 93 -8.62 0.45 -6.28
N HIS A 94 -9.37 1.48 -6.70
CA HIS A 94 -10.22 1.41 -7.90
C HIS A 94 -9.36 1.33 -9.17
N MET A 95 -8.32 2.14 -9.27
CA MET A 95 -7.36 2.10 -10.38
C MET A 95 -6.70 0.72 -10.49
N MET A 96 -6.25 0.14 -9.37
CA MET A 96 -5.63 -1.19 -9.35
C MET A 96 -6.63 -2.31 -9.71
N HIS A 97 -7.89 -2.17 -9.31
CA HIS A 97 -8.94 -3.10 -9.70
C HIS A 97 -9.20 -3.07 -11.22
N ASN A 98 -9.30 -1.88 -11.81
CA ASN A 98 -9.46 -1.74 -13.26
C ASN A 98 -8.25 -2.29 -14.01
N TYR A 99 -7.04 -1.97 -13.56
CA TYR A 99 -5.81 -2.52 -14.11
C TYR A 99 -5.78 -4.05 -14.08
N ALA A 100 -6.22 -4.65 -12.97
CA ALA A 100 -6.29 -6.10 -12.84
C ALA A 100 -7.30 -6.73 -13.82
N LYS A 101 -8.44 -6.09 -14.03
CA LYS A 101 -9.44 -6.51 -15.03
C LYS A 101 -8.92 -6.42 -16.47
N GLU A 102 -8.36 -5.27 -16.84
CA GLU A 102 -7.81 -5.02 -18.18
C GLU A 102 -6.69 -6.00 -18.53
N ASN A 103 -5.85 -6.35 -17.57
CA ASN A 103 -4.76 -7.29 -17.76
C ASN A 103 -5.14 -8.75 -17.49
N LYS A 104 -6.43 -9.05 -17.32
CA LYS A 104 -6.95 -10.42 -17.09
C LYS A 104 -6.19 -11.15 -15.97
N MET A 105 -5.86 -10.41 -14.89
CA MET A 105 -5.07 -10.98 -13.80
C MET A 105 -5.80 -12.11 -13.08
N ASP A 106 -7.14 -12.08 -13.05
CA ASP A 106 -7.96 -13.14 -12.46
C ASP A 106 -7.77 -14.47 -13.20
N GLU A 107 -7.72 -14.44 -14.54
CA GLU A 107 -7.45 -15.63 -15.36
C GLU A 107 -6.05 -16.18 -15.12
N ARG A 108 -5.05 -15.30 -15.06
CA ARG A 108 -3.64 -15.67 -14.76
C ARG A 108 -3.50 -16.26 -13.36
N LEU A 109 -4.17 -15.68 -12.36
CA LEU A 109 -4.15 -16.17 -10.98
C LEU A 109 -4.82 -17.54 -10.85
N VAL A 110 -5.86 -17.82 -11.64
CA VAL A 110 -6.49 -19.16 -11.69
C VAL A 110 -5.48 -20.17 -12.18
N VAL A 111 -4.77 -19.91 -13.28
CA VAL A 111 -3.79 -20.85 -13.85
C VAL A 111 -2.61 -21.07 -12.90
N VAL A 112 -2.00 -19.99 -12.39
CA VAL A 112 -0.88 -20.09 -11.43
C VAL A 112 -1.35 -20.67 -10.09
N GLY A 113 -2.52 -20.28 -9.62
CA GLY A 113 -3.12 -20.81 -8.41
C GLY A 113 -3.40 -22.31 -8.45
N TYR A 114 -3.68 -22.88 -9.62
CA TYR A 114 -3.86 -24.32 -9.79
C TYR A 114 -2.55 -25.10 -9.54
N ALA A 115 -1.42 -24.54 -9.98
CA ALA A 115 -0.12 -25.16 -9.79
C ALA A 115 0.39 -25.09 -8.32
N THR A 116 -0.06 -24.08 -7.58
CA THR A 116 0.41 -23.80 -6.19
C THR A 116 -0.60 -24.17 -5.11
N ARG A 117 -1.83 -24.52 -5.47
CA ARG A 117 -2.87 -24.90 -4.52
C ARG A 117 -2.63 -26.29 -3.95
N ILE A 118 -2.94 -26.44 -2.68
CA ILE A 118 -2.98 -27.73 -2.00
C ILE A 118 -3.97 -28.64 -2.73
N LYS A 119 -3.51 -29.81 -3.20
CA LYS A 119 -4.35 -30.76 -3.95
C LYS A 119 -5.43 -31.35 -3.05
N CYS A 120 -6.53 -31.77 -3.67
CA CYS A 120 -7.62 -32.46 -2.95
C CYS A 120 -7.07 -33.68 -2.19
N GLY A 121 -7.39 -33.77 -0.91
CA GLY A 121 -6.90 -34.84 -0.02
C GLY A 121 -5.60 -34.50 0.73
N GLU A 122 -4.87 -33.47 0.35
CA GLU A 122 -3.73 -32.95 1.12
C GLU A 122 -4.21 -32.10 2.31
N THR A 123 -3.41 -32.09 3.37
CA THR A 123 -3.71 -31.31 4.57
C THR A 123 -3.14 -29.89 4.42
N ASP A 124 -3.99 -28.88 4.53
CA ASP A 124 -3.50 -27.49 4.65
C ASP A 124 -2.74 -27.32 5.96
N LYS A 125 -1.42 -27.23 5.86
CA LYS A 125 -0.52 -27.07 7.02
C LYS A 125 -0.85 -25.87 7.90
N ARG A 126 -1.53 -24.84 7.35
CA ARG A 126 -1.94 -23.62 8.08
C ARG A 126 -3.21 -23.83 8.90
N LYS A 127 -4.10 -24.71 8.47
CA LYS A 127 -5.44 -24.90 9.06
C LYS A 127 -5.64 -26.29 9.67
N GLY A 128 -4.72 -27.24 9.44
CA GLY A 128 -4.82 -28.62 9.92
C GLY A 128 -6.02 -29.41 9.34
N LYS A 129 -6.69 -28.87 8.30
CA LYS A 129 -7.88 -29.47 7.70
C LYS A 129 -7.57 -30.00 6.30
N LYS A 130 -8.11 -31.15 5.94
CA LYS A 130 -8.08 -31.64 4.57
C LYS A 130 -8.87 -30.68 3.68
N VAL A 131 -8.28 -30.34 2.54
CA VAL A 131 -8.90 -29.45 1.55
C VAL A 131 -9.56 -30.31 0.48
N CYS A 132 -10.86 -30.15 0.30
CA CYS A 132 -11.58 -30.74 -0.82
C CYS A 132 -11.83 -29.68 -1.89
N LEU A 133 -11.27 -29.90 -3.10
CA LEU A 133 -11.40 -28.97 -4.20
C LEU A 133 -12.87 -28.80 -4.63
N GLN A 134 -13.64 -29.90 -4.58
CA GLN A 134 -15.05 -29.89 -4.95
C GLN A 134 -15.88 -28.98 -4.06
N GLU A 135 -15.67 -29.02 -2.72
CA GLU A 135 -16.37 -28.14 -1.79
C GLU A 135 -16.06 -26.65 -2.02
N ILE A 136 -14.83 -26.33 -2.48
CA ILE A 136 -14.43 -24.96 -2.80
C ILE A 136 -15.13 -24.49 -4.08
N LEU A 137 -15.20 -25.35 -5.10
CA LEU A 137 -15.87 -25.06 -6.35
C LEU A 137 -17.39 -24.89 -6.14
N ASP A 138 -18.02 -25.78 -5.38
CA ASP A 138 -19.45 -25.72 -5.07
C ASP A 138 -19.84 -24.48 -4.26
N LYS A 139 -18.96 -24.02 -3.36
CA LYS A 139 -19.15 -22.76 -2.61
C LYS A 139 -19.01 -21.54 -3.51
N ARG A 140 -18.13 -21.60 -4.50
CA ARG A 140 -17.96 -20.53 -5.48
C ARG A 140 -19.19 -20.43 -6.39
N ASP A 141 -19.63 -21.54 -6.92
CA ASP A 141 -20.75 -21.60 -7.89
C ASP A 141 -22.08 -21.23 -7.23
N ARG A 142 -22.27 -21.51 -5.93
CA ARG A 142 -23.42 -20.99 -5.15
C ARG A 142 -23.41 -19.46 -5.05
N LYS A 143 -22.26 -18.85 -4.78
CA LYS A 143 -22.14 -17.38 -4.70
C LYS A 143 -22.42 -16.66 -6.02
N PHE A 144 -22.17 -17.32 -7.15
CA PHE A 144 -22.46 -16.74 -8.48
C PHE A 144 -23.91 -16.92 -8.93
N LYS A 145 -24.70 -17.80 -8.28
CA LYS A 145 -26.12 -18.01 -8.58
C LYS A 145 -27.05 -17.13 -7.75
N GLU A 146 -26.53 -16.46 -6.71
CA GLU A 146 -27.30 -15.59 -5.81
C GLU A 146 -27.15 -14.09 -6.17
N VAL A 147 -26.55 -13.74 -7.31
CA VAL A 147 -26.39 -12.41 -7.89
C VAL A 147 -27.10 -12.38 -9.25
#